data_33fe8ecdb08f10ce08b958e00904d2f4
#
_entry.id   33fe8ecdb08f10ce08b958e00904d2f4
#
_cell.length_a   1.000
_cell.length_b   1.000
_cell.length_c   1.000
_cell.angle_alpha   90.00
_cell.angle_beta   90.00
_cell.angle_gamma   90.00
#
_symmetry.space_group_name_H-M   'P 1'
#
loop_
_entity.id
_entity.type
_entity.pdbx_description
1 polymer ?
#
loop_
_entity_poly.entity_id
_entity_poly.type
_entity_poly.pdbx_seq_one_letter_code
_entity_poly.pdbx_strand_id
1 'polypeptide(L)'
;MHTYHTPLDLVRSRHVESPVVCARPDRVAQASHWFQDNFPGEVLYAVKANPSAWVLDVLYKAGTRFFDVASIPEIQLVAEHCPAARMAFLHPVKSRESIRRAYYEFGVRIFALDCEAELNKILEETNHARDLTLIVRLAVSNDGALFSLAGKFGVPAYEAADMIRTARAHADELGVSFHVGSQCMQPSAYRSAMLEASRLIAQAGVTVDIVDVGGGFPSIYPGMNPPPMDEYISAIEDAFEEMMVLENADLWCEPGRALVSEAESVLTRVELVKGDALYLNDGAYGRLFDAAHAKWPFPVRLHRRHSTANGKASAETASFRLFGPTCDSLDAIPGPFELPADIAEGDIIEIGMLGAYGTALATNFNGFGSVEYVAVEDMPWPSMFVAQPDQAEDTDATVISLARARRRRPKLRRRA
;
A
#
# COMPACT_ATOMS: atom_id res chain seq x y z
N MET A 1 16.62 -2.51 -15.36
CA MET A 1 16.02 -3.86 -15.47
C MET A 1 15.94 -4.24 -16.94
N HIS A 2 16.15 -5.54 -17.27
CA HIS A 2 15.88 -6.07 -18.61
C HIS A 2 14.36 -6.22 -18.78
N THR A 3 13.81 -5.96 -19.99
CA THR A 3 12.37 -5.99 -20.25
C THR A 3 11.98 -7.20 -21.09
N TYR A 4 10.87 -7.86 -20.71
CA TYR A 4 10.23 -8.94 -21.44
C TYR A 4 8.76 -8.58 -21.68
N HIS A 5 8.12 -9.11 -22.73
CA HIS A 5 6.69 -8.91 -22.91
C HIS A 5 5.89 -9.61 -21.82
N THR A 6 6.27 -10.84 -21.48
CA THR A 6 5.60 -11.64 -20.44
C THR A 6 6.59 -12.41 -19.60
N PRO A 7 6.24 -12.84 -18.38
CA PRO A 7 7.03 -13.78 -17.59
C PRO A 7 7.31 -15.11 -18.32
N LEU A 8 6.38 -15.57 -19.17
CA LEU A 8 6.55 -16.78 -19.96
C LEU A 8 7.69 -16.62 -20.97
N ASP A 9 7.87 -15.43 -21.58
CA ASP A 9 8.97 -15.18 -22.52
C ASP A 9 10.32 -15.27 -21.82
N LEU A 10 10.42 -14.75 -20.58
CA LEU A 10 11.59 -14.93 -19.74
C LEU A 10 11.89 -16.43 -19.52
N VAL A 11 10.89 -17.19 -19.03
CA VAL A 11 11.02 -18.62 -18.71
C VAL A 11 11.44 -19.43 -19.94
N ARG A 12 10.94 -19.08 -21.12
CA ARG A 12 11.34 -19.73 -22.40
C ARG A 12 12.74 -19.36 -22.84
N SER A 13 13.17 -18.13 -22.60
CA SER A 13 14.46 -17.61 -23.06
C SER A 13 15.66 -18.19 -22.30
N ARG A 14 15.48 -18.53 -21.01
CA ARG A 14 16.57 -19.01 -20.16
C ARG A 14 16.10 -19.89 -19.00
N HIS A 15 17.02 -20.55 -18.34
CA HIS A 15 16.76 -21.19 -17.04
C HIS A 15 16.54 -20.15 -15.94
N VAL A 16 15.52 -20.40 -15.11
CA VAL A 16 15.20 -19.62 -13.92
C VAL A 16 15.55 -20.46 -12.69
N GLU A 17 16.75 -20.25 -12.14
CA GLU A 17 17.23 -21.00 -10.97
C GLU A 17 16.97 -20.28 -9.65
N SER A 18 17.06 -18.95 -9.66
CA SER A 18 16.75 -18.10 -8.52
C SER A 18 15.38 -17.46 -8.69
N PRO A 19 14.72 -17.03 -7.60
CA PRO A 19 13.48 -16.27 -7.69
C PRO A 19 13.66 -15.00 -8.54
N VAL A 20 12.64 -14.65 -9.32
CA VAL A 20 12.65 -13.44 -10.16
C VAL A 20 11.44 -12.59 -9.85
N VAL A 21 11.67 -11.33 -9.50
CA VAL A 21 10.62 -10.33 -9.40
C VAL A 21 10.33 -9.76 -10.79
N CYS A 22 9.12 -9.95 -11.26
CA CYS A 22 8.59 -9.35 -12.48
C CYS A 22 7.90 -8.03 -12.12
N ALA A 23 8.59 -6.92 -12.38
CA ALA A 23 8.10 -5.57 -12.12
C ALA A 23 7.23 -5.06 -13.27
N ARG A 24 6.13 -4.37 -12.93
CA ARG A 24 5.17 -3.74 -13.86
C ARG A 24 5.07 -2.23 -13.59
N PRO A 25 6.04 -1.43 -14.09
CA PRO A 25 6.08 0.00 -13.82
C PRO A 25 4.80 0.74 -14.22
N ASP A 26 4.17 0.34 -15.32
CA ASP A 26 2.95 0.98 -15.82
C ASP A 26 1.77 0.84 -14.85
N ARG A 27 1.70 -0.26 -14.08
CA ARG A 27 0.67 -0.42 -13.04
C ARG A 27 0.82 0.61 -11.92
N VAL A 28 2.06 0.87 -11.50
CA VAL A 28 2.34 1.91 -10.49
C VAL A 28 1.96 3.30 -11.00
N ALA A 29 2.35 3.61 -12.24
CA ALA A 29 2.02 4.89 -12.86
C ALA A 29 0.51 5.09 -13.03
N GLN A 30 -0.21 4.07 -13.50
CA GLN A 30 -1.68 4.10 -13.66
C GLN A 30 -2.39 4.35 -12.33
N ALA A 31 -2.04 3.61 -11.28
CA ALA A 31 -2.62 3.78 -9.95
C ALA A 31 -2.33 5.18 -9.38
N SER A 32 -1.09 5.66 -9.54
CA SER A 32 -0.69 7.00 -9.11
C SER A 32 -1.48 8.10 -9.82
N HIS A 33 -1.59 8.05 -11.15
CA HIS A 33 -2.38 9.01 -11.92
C HIS A 33 -3.84 8.98 -11.50
N TRP A 34 -4.41 7.77 -11.33
CA TRP A 34 -5.81 7.65 -10.92
C TRP A 34 -6.08 8.37 -9.58
N PHE A 35 -5.23 8.14 -8.56
CA PHE A 35 -5.39 8.83 -7.27
C PHE A 35 -5.22 10.34 -7.39
N GLN A 36 -4.23 10.81 -8.15
CA GLN A 36 -4.00 12.25 -8.35
C GLN A 36 -5.17 12.94 -9.09
N ASP A 37 -5.83 12.23 -10.00
CA ASP A 37 -6.95 12.77 -10.77
C ASP A 37 -8.28 12.70 -10.01
N ASN A 38 -8.46 11.75 -9.09
CA ASN A 38 -9.74 11.46 -8.46
C ASN A 38 -9.82 11.79 -6.96
N PHE A 39 -8.71 11.79 -6.22
CA PHE A 39 -8.74 12.18 -4.81
C PHE A 39 -8.76 13.72 -4.69
N PRO A 40 -9.69 14.31 -3.90
CA PRO A 40 -9.88 15.77 -3.86
C PRO A 40 -8.87 16.51 -2.97
N GLY A 41 -7.77 15.88 -2.59
CA GLY A 41 -6.76 16.42 -1.67
C GLY A 41 -5.34 16.01 -2.03
N GLU A 42 -4.49 15.91 -1.02
CA GLU A 42 -3.10 15.46 -1.19
C GLU A 42 -2.98 13.94 -1.02
N VAL A 43 -2.23 13.32 -1.91
CA VAL A 43 -1.98 11.88 -1.90
C VAL A 43 -0.54 11.61 -1.47
N LEU A 44 -0.36 10.93 -0.34
CA LEU A 44 0.92 10.55 0.21
C LEU A 44 1.18 9.07 -0.09
N TYR A 45 2.24 8.76 -0.83
CA TYR A 45 2.62 7.37 -0.98
C TYR A 45 3.20 6.81 0.33
N ALA A 46 2.59 5.75 0.87
CA ALA A 46 3.11 5.05 2.04
C ALA A 46 4.31 4.16 1.66
N VAL A 47 5.54 4.68 1.85
CA VAL A 47 6.80 4.06 1.39
C VAL A 47 6.99 2.64 1.93
N LYS A 48 6.53 2.37 3.15
CA LYS A 48 6.55 1.04 3.80
C LYS A 48 5.91 -0.08 2.95
N ALA A 49 5.02 0.25 2.03
CA ALA A 49 4.36 -0.75 1.20
C ALA A 49 5.34 -1.38 0.19
N ASN A 50 6.19 -0.56 -0.43
CA ASN A 50 7.30 -1.01 -1.28
C ASN A 50 8.38 0.09 -1.37
N PRO A 51 9.50 -0.03 -0.64
CA PRO A 51 10.57 0.95 -0.63
C PRO A 51 11.57 0.78 -1.78
N SER A 52 11.23 0.04 -2.83
CA SER A 52 12.15 -0.16 -3.96
C SER A 52 12.42 1.15 -4.70
N ALA A 53 13.67 1.40 -5.01
CA ALA A 53 14.11 2.58 -5.76
C ALA A 53 13.32 2.78 -7.06
N TRP A 54 13.13 1.70 -7.83
CA TRP A 54 12.39 1.75 -9.08
C TRP A 54 10.91 2.18 -8.90
N VAL A 55 10.27 1.80 -7.78
CA VAL A 55 8.89 2.22 -7.46
C VAL A 55 8.84 3.72 -7.20
N LEU A 56 9.78 4.24 -6.40
CA LEU A 56 9.89 5.67 -6.11
C LEU A 56 10.14 6.47 -7.38
N ASP A 57 11.07 6.01 -8.25
CA ASP A 57 11.35 6.64 -9.55
C ASP A 57 10.10 6.72 -10.43
N VAL A 58 9.30 5.64 -10.50
CA VAL A 58 8.06 5.62 -11.30
C VAL A 58 7.02 6.55 -10.70
N LEU A 59 6.78 6.49 -9.41
CA LEU A 59 5.83 7.37 -8.72
C LEU A 59 6.20 8.84 -8.89
N TYR A 60 7.49 9.17 -8.74
CA TYR A 60 7.97 10.54 -8.90
C TYR A 60 7.80 11.03 -10.35
N LYS A 61 8.09 10.18 -11.36
CA LYS A 61 7.84 10.48 -12.78
C LYS A 61 6.35 10.64 -13.09
N ALA A 62 5.50 9.84 -12.44
CA ALA A 62 4.04 9.94 -12.55
C ALA A 62 3.43 11.15 -11.81
N GLY A 63 4.25 11.97 -11.14
CA GLY A 63 3.78 13.21 -10.51
C GLY A 63 3.58 13.15 -9.01
N THR A 64 3.79 12.01 -8.35
CA THR A 64 3.75 11.93 -6.87
C THR A 64 4.85 12.81 -6.29
N ARG A 65 4.49 13.67 -5.34
CA ARG A 65 5.41 14.63 -4.69
C ARG A 65 5.34 14.59 -3.18
N PHE A 66 4.49 13.74 -2.60
CA PHE A 66 4.32 13.66 -1.17
C PHE A 66 4.38 12.20 -0.71
N PHE A 67 5.14 11.94 0.36
CA PHE A 67 5.46 10.59 0.82
C PHE A 67 5.25 10.47 2.34
N ASP A 68 4.52 9.40 2.77
CA ASP A 68 4.48 8.93 4.15
C ASP A 68 5.71 8.05 4.40
N VAL A 69 6.55 8.48 5.33
CA VAL A 69 7.79 7.80 5.73
C VAL A 69 7.74 7.40 7.20
N ALA A 70 8.31 6.24 7.52
CA ALA A 70 8.28 5.66 8.86
C ALA A 70 9.67 5.56 9.53
N SER A 71 10.74 5.90 8.83
CA SER A 71 12.12 5.74 9.34
C SER A 71 13.12 6.63 8.59
N ILE A 72 14.31 6.81 9.18
CA ILE A 72 15.41 7.51 8.50
C ILE A 72 15.86 6.84 7.21
N PRO A 73 15.97 5.51 7.12
CA PRO A 73 16.25 4.87 5.82
C PRO A 73 15.24 5.19 4.72
N GLU A 74 13.94 5.24 5.04
CA GLU A 74 12.91 5.64 4.07
C GLU A 74 13.04 7.11 3.67
N ILE A 75 13.32 8.02 4.62
CA ILE A 75 13.57 9.43 4.36
C ILE A 75 14.77 9.60 3.41
N GLN A 76 15.87 8.89 3.67
CA GLN A 76 17.07 8.92 2.81
C GLN A 76 16.76 8.44 1.39
N LEU A 77 16.04 7.34 1.28
CA LEU A 77 15.67 6.76 0.00
C LEU A 77 14.77 7.71 -0.81
N VAL A 78 13.77 8.33 -0.18
CA VAL A 78 12.93 9.34 -0.83
C VAL A 78 13.73 10.56 -1.23
N ALA A 79 14.64 11.05 -0.38
CA ALA A 79 15.49 12.19 -0.71
C ALA A 79 16.43 11.92 -1.89
N GLU A 80 16.90 10.68 -2.04
CA GLU A 80 17.78 10.26 -3.15
C GLU A 80 17.01 10.13 -4.46
N HIS A 81 15.83 9.51 -4.46
CA HIS A 81 15.08 9.17 -5.68
C HIS A 81 14.03 10.20 -6.09
N CYS A 82 13.57 11.04 -5.15
CA CYS A 82 12.49 11.99 -5.35
C CYS A 82 12.90 13.41 -4.95
N PRO A 83 13.78 14.08 -5.71
CA PRO A 83 14.26 15.42 -5.37
C PRO A 83 13.10 16.41 -5.24
N ALA A 84 13.14 17.25 -4.19
CA ALA A 84 12.09 18.21 -3.83
C ALA A 84 10.74 17.59 -3.44
N ALA A 85 10.70 16.30 -3.11
CA ALA A 85 9.52 15.68 -2.52
C ALA A 85 9.25 16.22 -1.11
N ARG A 86 7.97 16.37 -0.75
CA ARG A 86 7.53 16.58 0.63
C ARG A 86 7.53 15.23 1.35
N MET A 87 7.93 15.22 2.60
CA MET A 87 7.90 14.02 3.44
C MET A 87 7.16 14.31 4.73
N ALA A 88 6.28 13.39 5.12
CA ALA A 88 5.61 13.37 6.40
C ALA A 88 6.07 12.13 7.19
N PHE A 89 6.64 12.34 8.38
CA PHE A 89 7.09 11.27 9.26
C PHE A 89 5.93 10.80 10.13
N LEU A 90 5.06 9.94 9.52
CA LEU A 90 3.77 9.59 10.12
C LEU A 90 3.80 8.36 11.05
N HIS A 91 4.96 7.75 11.28
CA HIS A 91 5.10 6.77 12.36
C HIS A 91 4.93 7.46 13.73
N PRO A 92 3.93 7.06 14.56
CA PRO A 92 3.62 7.79 15.81
C PRO A 92 4.72 7.74 16.87
N VAL A 93 5.60 6.73 16.85
CA VAL A 93 6.69 6.56 17.82
C VAL A 93 8.04 6.59 17.11
N LYS A 94 8.84 7.62 17.39
CA LYS A 94 10.13 7.85 16.73
C LYS A 94 11.26 7.93 17.78
N SER A 95 12.48 7.54 17.42
CA SER A 95 13.64 7.82 18.26
C SER A 95 13.98 9.32 18.23
N ARG A 96 14.57 9.82 19.30
CA ARG A 96 15.04 11.21 19.39
C ARG A 96 16.00 11.56 18.25
N GLU A 97 16.96 10.69 17.98
CA GLU A 97 17.89 10.86 16.86
C GLU A 97 17.18 10.94 15.51
N SER A 98 16.17 10.08 15.27
CA SER A 98 15.41 10.09 14.04
C SER A 98 14.63 11.41 13.85
N ILE A 99 14.04 11.96 14.90
CA ILE A 99 13.34 13.26 14.85
C ILE A 99 14.35 14.36 14.49
N ARG A 100 15.49 14.43 15.20
CA ARG A 100 16.51 15.43 14.96
C ARG A 100 17.05 15.39 13.53
N ARG A 101 17.40 14.19 13.04
CA ARG A 101 17.91 14.00 11.69
C ARG A 101 16.87 14.35 10.64
N ALA A 102 15.64 13.89 10.80
CA ALA A 102 14.55 14.22 9.88
C ALA A 102 14.38 15.74 9.75
N TYR A 103 14.38 16.46 10.87
CA TYR A 103 14.18 17.91 10.88
C TYR A 103 15.39 18.68 10.32
N TYR A 104 16.62 18.44 10.83
CA TYR A 104 17.78 19.25 10.50
C TYR A 104 18.53 18.81 9.24
N GLU A 105 18.58 17.49 8.96
CA GLU A 105 19.32 16.98 7.80
C GLU A 105 18.43 16.92 6.55
N PHE A 106 17.15 16.56 6.71
CA PHE A 106 16.24 16.31 5.57
C PHE A 106 15.11 17.34 5.43
N GLY A 107 15.02 18.30 6.33
CA GLY A 107 14.01 19.36 6.23
C GLY A 107 12.57 18.89 6.47
N VAL A 108 12.35 17.73 7.09
CA VAL A 108 11.01 17.26 7.43
C VAL A 108 10.40 18.18 8.48
N ARG A 109 9.15 18.58 8.27
CA ARG A 109 8.39 19.47 9.17
C ARG A 109 7.12 18.84 9.71
N ILE A 110 6.72 17.71 9.14
CA ILE A 110 5.44 17.03 9.40
C ILE A 110 5.72 15.79 10.24
N PHE A 111 5.16 15.74 11.46
CA PHE A 111 5.40 14.66 12.40
C PHE A 111 4.07 14.18 13.01
N ALA A 112 3.81 12.86 12.95
CA ALA A 112 2.69 12.28 13.66
C ALA A 112 3.05 11.97 15.13
N LEU A 113 2.02 11.97 15.96
CA LEU A 113 2.11 11.62 17.39
C LEU A 113 0.76 11.04 17.86
N ASP A 114 0.81 10.26 18.94
CA ASP A 114 -0.38 9.69 19.58
C ASP A 114 -0.34 9.75 21.11
N CYS A 115 0.60 10.49 21.67
CA CYS A 115 0.70 10.73 23.11
C CYS A 115 1.57 11.98 23.41
N GLU A 116 1.39 12.53 24.60
CA GLU A 116 2.14 13.72 25.06
C GLU A 116 3.65 13.48 25.15
N ALA A 117 4.07 12.26 25.51
CA ALA A 117 5.49 11.91 25.57
C ALA A 117 6.18 12.01 24.20
N GLU A 118 5.48 11.66 23.12
CA GLU A 118 5.98 11.81 21.75
C GLU A 118 6.01 13.28 21.33
N LEU A 119 4.97 14.07 21.67
CA LEU A 119 4.96 15.51 21.44
C LEU A 119 6.19 16.16 22.08
N ASN A 120 6.45 15.87 23.37
CA ASN A 120 7.59 16.42 24.07
C ASN A 120 8.92 16.06 23.41
N LYS A 121 9.10 14.81 22.95
CA LYS A 121 10.28 14.44 22.17
C LYS A 121 10.44 15.27 20.90
N ILE A 122 9.36 15.44 20.13
CA ILE A 122 9.39 16.23 18.90
C ILE A 122 9.81 17.66 19.21
N LEU A 123 9.22 18.29 20.22
CA LEU A 123 9.53 19.67 20.61
C LEU A 123 10.98 19.82 21.09
N GLU A 124 11.46 18.93 21.96
CA GLU A 124 12.83 18.96 22.46
C GLU A 124 13.85 18.76 21.33
N GLU A 125 13.65 17.76 20.46
CA GLU A 125 14.61 17.42 19.41
C GLU A 125 14.60 18.40 18.22
N THR A 126 13.56 19.24 18.09
CA THR A 126 13.50 20.34 17.12
C THR A 126 13.81 21.71 17.75
N ASN A 127 14.26 21.73 19.01
CA ASN A 127 14.51 22.97 19.78
C ASN A 127 13.27 23.88 19.82
N HIS A 128 12.10 23.31 20.07
CA HIS A 128 10.80 24.00 20.11
C HIS A 128 10.52 24.84 18.85
N ALA A 129 10.81 24.25 17.70
CA ALA A 129 10.57 24.87 16.40
C ALA A 129 9.11 25.33 16.25
N ARG A 130 8.90 26.39 15.48
CA ARG A 130 7.57 27.01 15.27
C ARG A 130 6.99 26.71 13.89
N ASP A 131 7.71 26.00 13.06
CA ASP A 131 7.36 25.62 11.69
C ASP A 131 6.94 24.13 11.57
N LEU A 132 6.39 23.58 12.67
CA LEU A 132 5.99 22.18 12.72
C LEU A 132 4.54 21.99 12.32
N THR A 133 4.30 21.07 11.41
CA THR A 133 2.99 20.45 11.19
C THR A 133 2.89 19.20 12.08
N LEU A 134 1.98 19.22 13.05
CA LEU A 134 1.76 18.13 13.99
C LEU A 134 0.48 17.37 13.64
N ILE A 135 0.60 16.06 13.44
CA ILE A 135 -0.54 15.20 13.08
C ILE A 135 -0.88 14.30 14.28
N VAL A 136 -2.03 14.51 14.89
CA VAL A 136 -2.52 13.67 15.99
C VAL A 136 -3.22 12.44 15.39
N ARG A 137 -2.62 11.25 15.59
CA ARG A 137 -3.22 10.01 15.13
C ARG A 137 -4.27 9.53 16.11
N LEU A 138 -5.49 9.31 15.62
CA LEU A 138 -6.63 8.83 16.38
C LEU A 138 -6.77 7.31 16.29
N ALA A 139 -7.18 6.67 17.38
CA ALA A 139 -7.61 5.28 17.36
C ALA A 139 -9.07 5.22 16.87
N VAL A 140 -9.29 4.49 15.78
CA VAL A 140 -10.64 4.25 15.20
C VAL A 140 -10.91 2.77 15.05
N SER A 141 -12.19 2.37 14.89
CA SER A 141 -12.54 0.99 14.55
C SER A 141 -11.94 0.57 13.21
N ASN A 142 -11.57 -0.72 13.12
CA ASN A 142 -11.09 -1.36 11.89
C ASN A 142 -12.05 -2.46 11.40
N ASP A 143 -13.33 -2.41 11.76
CA ASP A 143 -14.32 -3.47 11.49
C ASP A 143 -14.57 -3.70 9.99
N GLY A 144 -14.27 -2.72 9.14
CA GLY A 144 -14.38 -2.83 7.68
C GLY A 144 -13.16 -3.45 6.98
N ALA A 145 -12.06 -3.72 7.69
CA ALA A 145 -10.79 -4.17 7.11
C ALA A 145 -10.57 -5.67 7.29
N LEU A 146 -9.95 -6.31 6.30
CA LEU A 146 -9.54 -7.71 6.40
C LEU A 146 -8.31 -7.89 7.31
N PHE A 147 -7.47 -6.85 7.41
CA PHE A 147 -6.31 -6.83 8.29
C PHE A 147 -6.40 -5.65 9.24
N SER A 148 -6.82 -5.91 10.48
CA SER A 148 -6.93 -4.88 11.53
C SER A 148 -5.55 -4.42 11.98
N LEU A 149 -5.39 -3.09 12.13
CA LEU A 149 -4.20 -2.43 12.68
C LEU A 149 -4.50 -1.78 14.04
N ALA A 150 -5.66 -2.04 14.62
CA ALA A 150 -6.08 -1.48 15.90
C ALA A 150 -5.22 -1.99 17.09
N GLY A 151 -5.10 -1.17 18.13
CA GLY A 151 -4.52 -1.55 19.43
C GLY A 151 -3.02 -1.31 19.58
N LYS A 152 -2.30 -0.87 18.52
CA LYS A 152 -0.88 -0.51 18.62
C LYS A 152 -0.65 1.00 18.68
N PHE A 153 -1.38 1.75 17.89
CA PHE A 153 -1.22 3.20 17.74
C PHE A 153 -2.58 3.92 17.76
N GLY A 154 -2.51 5.19 18.05
CA GLY A 154 -3.62 6.12 18.05
C GLY A 154 -4.10 6.49 19.44
N VAL A 155 -4.39 7.78 19.63
CA VAL A 155 -4.96 8.33 20.86
C VAL A 155 -6.37 7.76 21.04
N PRO A 156 -6.71 7.17 22.18
CA PRO A 156 -8.06 6.70 22.43
C PRO A 156 -9.06 7.88 22.52
N ALA A 157 -10.30 7.65 22.14
CA ALA A 157 -11.32 8.71 22.01
C ALA A 157 -11.49 9.57 23.28
N TYR A 158 -11.31 9.01 24.46
CA TYR A 158 -11.47 9.74 25.74
C TYR A 158 -10.31 10.70 26.05
N GLU A 159 -9.15 10.56 25.41
CA GLU A 159 -7.99 11.47 25.52
C GLU A 159 -7.80 12.36 24.29
N ALA A 160 -8.48 12.04 23.18
CA ALA A 160 -8.20 12.63 21.87
C ALA A 160 -8.41 14.15 21.85
N ALA A 161 -9.50 14.64 22.45
CA ALA A 161 -9.79 16.08 22.47
C ALA A 161 -8.72 16.89 23.23
N ASP A 162 -8.18 16.36 24.33
CA ASP A 162 -7.12 17.00 25.09
C ASP A 162 -5.79 16.95 24.34
N MET A 163 -5.49 15.82 23.69
CA MET A 163 -4.28 15.69 22.88
C MET A 163 -4.26 16.64 21.68
N ILE A 164 -5.41 16.75 20.96
CA ILE A 164 -5.58 17.69 19.84
C ILE A 164 -5.35 19.14 20.33
N ARG A 165 -5.94 19.52 21.47
CA ARG A 165 -5.79 20.85 22.08
C ARG A 165 -4.35 21.13 22.48
N THR A 166 -3.67 20.15 23.10
CA THR A 166 -2.28 20.27 23.49
C THR A 166 -1.37 20.44 22.27
N ALA A 167 -1.55 19.61 21.26
CA ALA A 167 -0.77 19.71 20.02
C ALA A 167 -0.96 21.06 19.31
N ARG A 168 -2.20 21.62 19.29
CA ARG A 168 -2.48 22.92 18.67
C ARG A 168 -1.63 24.06 19.25
N ALA A 169 -1.35 24.03 20.54
CA ALA A 169 -0.54 25.07 21.18
C ALA A 169 0.91 25.14 20.67
N HIS A 170 1.39 24.08 20.03
CA HIS A 170 2.78 23.95 19.58
C HIS A 170 2.92 23.85 18.05
N ALA A 171 1.82 23.63 17.33
CA ALA A 171 1.82 23.44 15.90
C ALA A 171 1.67 24.75 15.12
N ASP A 172 2.39 24.92 14.02
CA ASP A 172 2.09 25.88 12.96
C ASP A 172 0.81 25.43 12.24
N GLU A 173 0.83 24.19 11.73
CA GLU A 173 -0.35 23.51 11.19
C GLU A 173 -0.66 22.28 12.06
N LEU A 174 -1.94 22.08 12.39
CA LEU A 174 -2.41 20.92 13.11
C LEU A 174 -3.23 20.02 12.21
N GLY A 175 -2.90 18.74 12.17
CA GLY A 175 -3.71 17.73 11.52
C GLY A 175 -4.21 16.66 12.49
N VAL A 176 -5.25 15.96 12.06
CA VAL A 176 -5.67 14.69 12.64
C VAL A 176 -5.56 13.60 11.59
N SER A 177 -5.14 12.41 11.99
CA SER A 177 -5.11 11.25 11.11
C SER A 177 -5.72 10.02 11.77
N PHE A 178 -6.13 9.07 10.96
CA PHE A 178 -6.55 7.75 11.41
C PHE A 178 -6.25 6.70 10.34
N HIS A 179 -6.44 5.41 10.66
CA HIS A 179 -6.27 4.34 9.69
C HIS A 179 -7.35 3.27 9.91
N VAL A 180 -8.18 3.04 8.90
CA VAL A 180 -9.32 2.09 8.96
C VAL A 180 -8.92 0.61 8.87
N GLY A 181 -7.62 0.29 8.84
CA GLY A 181 -7.07 -1.05 8.63
C GLY A 181 -6.68 -1.30 7.17
N SER A 182 -5.92 -2.39 6.91
CA SER A 182 -5.46 -2.71 5.55
C SER A 182 -6.50 -3.56 4.82
N GLN A 183 -6.63 -3.39 3.50
CA GLN A 183 -7.63 -4.06 2.66
C GLN A 183 -9.05 -3.80 3.20
N CYS A 184 -9.41 -2.54 3.30
CA CYS A 184 -10.74 -2.13 3.76
C CYS A 184 -11.77 -2.40 2.66
N MET A 185 -12.72 -3.30 2.92
CA MET A 185 -13.73 -3.73 1.95
C MET A 185 -15.00 -2.88 1.99
N GLN A 186 -15.07 -1.88 2.86
CA GLN A 186 -16.28 -1.08 3.08
C GLN A 186 -15.96 0.42 3.03
N PRO A 187 -16.40 1.16 1.99
CA PRO A 187 -16.25 2.62 1.92
C PRO A 187 -16.82 3.35 3.14
N SER A 188 -17.90 2.82 3.73
CA SER A 188 -18.53 3.38 4.93
C SER A 188 -17.63 3.41 6.17
N ALA A 189 -16.56 2.61 6.21
CA ALA A 189 -15.59 2.64 7.31
C ALA A 189 -14.85 3.99 7.38
N TYR A 190 -14.49 4.56 6.22
CA TYR A 190 -13.90 5.91 6.16
C TYR A 190 -14.89 6.96 6.65
N ARG A 191 -16.15 6.92 6.18
CA ARG A 191 -17.18 7.82 6.64
C ARG A 191 -17.34 7.78 8.17
N SER A 192 -17.44 6.58 8.73
CA SER A 192 -17.61 6.41 10.19
C SER A 192 -16.43 6.98 10.97
N ALA A 193 -15.18 6.72 10.53
CA ALA A 193 -13.98 7.25 11.17
C ALA A 193 -13.88 8.78 11.05
N MET A 194 -14.25 9.35 9.91
CA MET A 194 -14.27 10.81 9.70
C MET A 194 -15.31 11.51 10.58
N LEU A 195 -16.50 10.94 10.74
CA LEU A 195 -17.53 11.49 11.63
C LEU A 195 -17.10 11.42 13.09
N GLU A 196 -16.40 10.36 13.51
CA GLU A 196 -15.80 10.27 14.84
C GLU A 196 -14.72 11.34 15.02
N ALA A 197 -13.79 11.49 14.06
CA ALA A 197 -12.77 12.53 14.08
C ALA A 197 -13.38 13.93 14.16
N SER A 198 -14.44 14.21 13.38
CA SER A 198 -15.17 15.47 13.41
C SER A 198 -15.71 15.79 14.81
N ARG A 199 -16.31 14.80 15.50
CA ARG A 199 -16.82 14.95 16.85
C ARG A 199 -15.69 15.27 17.85
N LEU A 200 -14.54 14.58 17.74
CA LEU A 200 -13.38 14.79 18.61
C LEU A 200 -12.75 16.16 18.40
N ILE A 201 -12.65 16.64 17.15
CA ILE A 201 -12.20 18.00 16.81
C ILE A 201 -13.13 19.04 17.43
N ALA A 202 -14.44 18.86 17.30
CA ALA A 202 -15.43 19.76 17.90
C ALA A 202 -15.30 19.82 19.43
N GLN A 203 -15.05 18.67 20.08
CA GLN A 203 -14.79 18.60 21.54
C GLN A 203 -13.48 19.29 21.93
N ALA A 204 -12.46 19.21 21.10
CA ALA A 204 -11.20 19.92 21.33
C ALA A 204 -11.37 21.45 21.27
N GLY A 205 -12.32 21.95 20.47
CA GLY A 205 -12.61 23.37 20.33
C GLY A 205 -11.49 24.18 19.69
N VAL A 206 -10.71 23.56 18.80
CA VAL A 206 -9.58 24.18 18.08
C VAL A 206 -9.73 24.02 16.58
N THR A 207 -9.08 24.87 15.80
CA THR A 207 -9.01 24.76 14.35
C THR A 207 -8.03 23.67 13.97
N VAL A 208 -8.42 22.81 13.03
CA VAL A 208 -7.60 21.78 12.41
C VAL A 208 -7.37 22.17 10.95
N ASP A 209 -6.12 22.08 10.50
CA ASP A 209 -5.68 22.48 9.16
C ASP A 209 -5.61 21.27 8.20
N ILE A 210 -5.57 20.03 8.71
CA ILE A 210 -5.42 18.81 7.93
C ILE A 210 -6.30 17.70 8.50
N VAL A 211 -7.02 17.01 7.62
CA VAL A 211 -7.67 15.71 7.91
C VAL A 211 -7.06 14.66 7.01
N ASP A 212 -6.33 13.72 7.60
CA ASP A 212 -5.69 12.62 6.91
C ASP A 212 -6.47 11.32 7.17
N VAL A 213 -7.07 10.77 6.13
CA VAL A 213 -7.88 9.55 6.22
C VAL A 213 -7.03 8.27 6.25
N GLY A 214 -5.71 8.42 6.17
CA GLY A 214 -4.77 7.29 6.18
C GLY A 214 -4.81 6.45 4.92
N GLY A 215 -4.34 5.21 5.07
CA GLY A 215 -4.38 4.19 4.03
C GLY A 215 -5.58 3.24 4.19
N GLY A 216 -5.40 2.02 3.66
CA GLY A 216 -6.41 0.97 3.76
C GLY A 216 -7.15 0.68 2.46
N PHE A 217 -6.99 1.50 1.44
CA PHE A 217 -7.60 1.32 0.12
C PHE A 217 -7.29 -0.09 -0.43
N PRO A 218 -8.31 -0.83 -0.92
CA PRO A 218 -8.16 -2.22 -1.29
C PRO A 218 -7.55 -2.42 -2.66
N SER A 219 -7.14 -3.67 -2.90
CA SER A 219 -6.80 -4.23 -4.21
C SER A 219 -7.64 -5.48 -4.47
N ILE A 220 -7.70 -5.94 -5.71
CA ILE A 220 -8.48 -7.14 -6.07
C ILE A 220 -7.60 -8.38 -5.93
N TYR A 221 -7.95 -9.27 -5.00
CA TYR A 221 -7.35 -10.59 -4.86
C TYR A 221 -8.36 -11.67 -5.23
N PRO A 222 -7.93 -12.92 -5.53
CA PRO A 222 -8.84 -14.01 -5.85
C PRO A 222 -9.95 -14.18 -4.80
N GLY A 223 -11.19 -14.28 -5.27
CA GLY A 223 -12.35 -14.42 -4.40
C GLY A 223 -12.80 -13.13 -3.70
N MET A 224 -12.15 -12.00 -3.96
CA MET A 224 -12.56 -10.69 -3.44
C MET A 224 -13.23 -9.84 -4.53
N ASN A 225 -14.23 -9.09 -4.10
CA ASN A 225 -14.91 -8.12 -4.95
C ASN A 225 -15.11 -6.82 -4.17
N PRO A 226 -14.04 -6.02 -3.98
CA PRO A 226 -14.17 -4.73 -3.32
C PRO A 226 -15.05 -3.80 -4.17
N PRO A 227 -15.81 -2.88 -3.55
CA PRO A 227 -16.46 -1.79 -4.28
C PRO A 227 -15.48 -1.05 -5.20
N PRO A 228 -15.94 -0.45 -6.29
CA PRO A 228 -15.11 0.41 -7.15
C PRO A 228 -14.42 1.52 -6.33
N MET A 229 -13.21 1.92 -6.74
CA MET A 229 -12.40 2.87 -5.97
C MET A 229 -13.06 4.25 -5.85
N ASP A 230 -13.86 4.67 -6.81
CA ASP A 230 -14.62 5.92 -6.77
C ASP A 230 -15.70 5.95 -5.68
N GLU A 231 -16.23 4.80 -5.25
CA GLU A 231 -17.13 4.73 -4.09
C GLU A 231 -16.41 5.07 -2.78
N TYR A 232 -15.13 4.70 -2.65
CA TYR A 232 -14.31 5.09 -1.50
C TYR A 232 -14.06 6.60 -1.49
N ILE A 233 -13.71 7.15 -2.66
CA ILE A 233 -13.47 8.58 -2.76
C ILE A 233 -14.75 9.36 -2.49
N SER A 234 -15.89 8.94 -3.06
CA SER A 234 -17.19 9.60 -2.80
C SER A 234 -17.58 9.54 -1.33
N ALA A 235 -17.40 8.39 -0.65
CA ALA A 235 -17.71 8.28 0.77
C ALA A 235 -16.83 9.18 1.65
N ILE A 236 -15.55 9.37 1.28
CA ILE A 236 -14.61 10.28 1.94
C ILE A 236 -15.01 11.73 1.67
N GLU A 237 -15.30 12.08 0.42
CA GLU A 237 -15.69 13.42 -0.01
C GLU A 237 -16.98 13.89 0.68
N ASP A 238 -18.03 13.05 0.64
CA ASP A 238 -19.29 13.30 1.30
C ASP A 238 -19.11 13.48 2.83
N ALA A 239 -18.29 12.62 3.46
CA ALA A 239 -18.02 12.76 4.90
C ALA A 239 -17.23 14.03 5.22
N PHE A 240 -16.27 14.42 4.38
CA PHE A 240 -15.48 15.63 4.57
C PHE A 240 -16.33 16.88 4.44
N GLU A 241 -17.31 16.91 3.52
CA GLU A 241 -18.27 17.99 3.38
C GLU A 241 -19.18 18.15 4.62
N GLU A 242 -19.44 17.06 5.35
CA GLU A 242 -20.21 17.09 6.59
C GLU A 242 -19.38 17.54 7.81
N MET A 243 -18.04 17.50 7.72
CA MET A 243 -17.16 17.90 8.82
C MET A 243 -17.18 19.43 9.00
N MET A 244 -17.18 19.86 10.25
CA MET A 244 -17.16 21.29 10.61
C MET A 244 -15.82 22.00 10.27
N VAL A 245 -14.86 21.27 9.71
CA VAL A 245 -13.51 21.77 9.36
C VAL A 245 -13.33 22.07 7.88
N LEU A 246 -14.33 21.81 7.03
CA LEU A 246 -14.25 21.88 5.57
C LEU A 246 -13.64 23.20 5.01
N GLU A 247 -13.93 24.34 5.64
CA GLU A 247 -13.44 25.65 5.16
C GLU A 247 -11.96 25.88 5.50
N ASN A 248 -11.40 25.13 6.46
CA ASN A 248 -10.07 25.38 7.03
C ASN A 248 -9.07 24.25 6.76
N ALA A 249 -9.54 23.02 6.50
CA ALA A 249 -8.68 21.86 6.44
C ALA A 249 -8.45 21.37 5.01
N ASP A 250 -7.22 20.92 4.75
CA ASP A 250 -6.85 20.12 3.57
C ASP A 250 -7.12 18.65 3.86
N LEU A 251 -7.59 17.92 2.85
CA LEU A 251 -7.83 16.48 2.91
C LEU A 251 -6.62 15.71 2.40
N TRP A 252 -6.15 14.72 3.17
CA TRP A 252 -5.01 13.87 2.82
C TRP A 252 -5.38 12.39 2.84
N CYS A 253 -4.65 11.56 2.07
CA CYS A 253 -4.70 10.10 2.17
C CYS A 253 -3.32 9.47 1.99
N GLU A 254 -3.13 8.24 2.55
CA GLU A 254 -1.87 7.49 2.57
C GLU A 254 -1.98 6.15 1.82
N PRO A 255 -2.33 6.09 0.51
CA PRO A 255 -2.41 4.83 -0.19
C PRO A 255 -1.03 4.17 -0.28
N GLY A 256 -0.95 2.90 0.13
CA GLY A 256 0.23 2.04 -0.01
C GLY A 256 -0.11 0.86 -0.91
N ARG A 257 -0.77 -0.18 -0.36
CA ARG A 257 -1.18 -1.39 -1.09
C ARG A 257 -1.85 -1.07 -2.43
N ALA A 258 -2.82 -0.20 -2.45
CA ALA A 258 -3.55 0.15 -3.66
C ALA A 258 -2.66 0.68 -4.79
N LEU A 259 -1.57 1.38 -4.49
CA LEU A 259 -0.65 1.92 -5.50
C LEU A 259 0.30 0.87 -6.09
N VAL A 260 0.65 -0.18 -5.32
CA VAL A 260 1.77 -1.04 -5.72
C VAL A 260 1.49 -2.53 -5.71
N SER A 261 0.34 -3.03 -5.20
CA SER A 261 0.07 -4.47 -5.14
C SER A 261 0.18 -5.16 -6.51
N GLU A 262 -0.31 -4.52 -7.58
CA GLU A 262 -0.27 -5.00 -8.94
C GLU A 262 1.12 -4.88 -9.60
N ALA A 263 2.05 -4.19 -8.92
CA ALA A 263 3.34 -3.81 -9.48
C ALA A 263 4.34 -4.97 -9.58
N GLU A 264 4.19 -6.01 -8.77
CA GLU A 264 5.12 -7.14 -8.77
C GLU A 264 4.40 -8.48 -8.74
N SER A 265 4.97 -9.44 -9.47
CA SER A 265 4.80 -10.86 -9.25
C SER A 265 6.16 -11.50 -9.04
N VAL A 266 6.19 -12.69 -8.44
CA VAL A 266 7.42 -13.44 -8.19
C VAL A 266 7.34 -14.76 -8.92
N LEU A 267 8.36 -15.06 -9.73
CA LEU A 267 8.59 -16.38 -10.32
C LEU A 267 9.37 -17.21 -9.32
N THR A 268 8.79 -18.34 -8.91
CA THR A 268 9.41 -19.31 -8.03
C THR A 268 9.50 -20.65 -8.74
N ARG A 269 10.61 -21.37 -8.53
CA ARG A 269 10.80 -22.71 -9.08
C ARG A 269 10.30 -23.77 -8.10
N VAL A 270 9.62 -24.78 -8.64
CA VAL A 270 9.26 -25.99 -7.89
C VAL A 270 10.52 -26.85 -7.76
N GLU A 271 11.01 -26.99 -6.53
CA GLU A 271 12.18 -27.82 -6.21
C GLU A 271 11.79 -29.28 -5.93
N LEU A 272 10.58 -29.50 -5.40
CA LEU A 272 10.05 -30.82 -5.08
C LEU A 272 8.53 -30.80 -5.03
N VAL A 273 7.91 -31.87 -5.52
CA VAL A 273 6.49 -32.18 -5.34
C VAL A 273 6.37 -33.35 -4.38
N LYS A 274 5.60 -33.19 -3.28
CA LYS A 274 5.38 -34.24 -2.28
C LYS A 274 3.90 -34.27 -1.90
N GLY A 275 3.14 -35.11 -2.61
CA GLY A 275 1.68 -35.13 -2.46
C GLY A 275 1.06 -33.80 -2.89
N ASP A 276 0.35 -33.15 -1.98
CA ASP A 276 -0.24 -31.81 -2.15
C ASP A 276 0.71 -30.67 -1.79
N ALA A 277 1.97 -30.96 -1.46
CA ALA A 277 2.95 -29.98 -1.06
C ALA A 277 3.95 -29.68 -2.18
N LEU A 278 4.12 -28.41 -2.52
CA LEU A 278 5.15 -27.90 -3.43
C LEU A 278 6.20 -27.14 -2.63
N TYR A 279 7.46 -27.55 -2.75
CA TYR A 279 8.60 -26.88 -2.15
C TYR A 279 9.23 -25.96 -3.19
N LEU A 280 9.32 -24.66 -2.84
CA LEU A 280 9.73 -23.59 -3.75
C LEU A 280 11.09 -23.03 -3.34
N ASN A 281 11.73 -22.30 -4.25
CA ASN A 281 12.98 -21.58 -3.99
C ASN A 281 12.80 -20.16 -3.42
N ASP A 282 11.55 -19.73 -3.13
CA ASP A 282 11.22 -18.55 -2.32
C ASP A 282 10.04 -18.90 -1.38
N GLY A 283 9.83 -18.12 -0.31
CA GLY A 283 8.87 -18.46 0.72
C GLY A 283 8.44 -17.29 1.60
N ALA A 284 7.87 -17.64 2.76
CA ALA A 284 7.36 -16.68 3.75
C ALA A 284 8.44 -15.75 4.31
N TYR A 285 9.69 -16.18 4.36
CA TYR A 285 10.83 -15.34 4.75
C TYR A 285 11.43 -14.55 3.58
N GLY A 286 11.02 -14.85 2.35
CA GLY A 286 11.34 -14.12 1.14
C GLY A 286 10.21 -13.18 0.72
N ARG A 287 9.93 -13.15 -0.58
CA ARG A 287 8.92 -12.22 -1.15
C ARG A 287 7.49 -12.70 -0.99
N LEU A 288 7.27 -13.92 -0.50
CA LEU A 288 5.93 -14.46 -0.27
C LEU A 288 5.39 -14.18 1.14
N PHE A 289 6.02 -13.26 1.90
CA PHE A 289 5.59 -12.93 3.27
C PHE A 289 4.12 -12.52 3.32
N ASP A 290 3.68 -11.60 2.46
CA ASP A 290 2.28 -11.14 2.47
C ASP A 290 1.34 -12.30 2.10
N ALA A 291 1.69 -13.16 1.13
CA ALA A 291 0.91 -14.34 0.76
C ALA A 291 0.83 -15.39 1.88
N ALA A 292 1.84 -15.48 2.74
CA ALA A 292 1.85 -16.41 3.87
C ALA A 292 1.02 -15.91 5.06
N HIS A 293 0.95 -14.60 5.29
CA HIS A 293 0.37 -13.99 6.49
C HIS A 293 -0.95 -13.28 6.24
N ALA A 294 -1.25 -12.88 5.00
CA ALA A 294 -2.58 -12.40 4.62
C ALA A 294 -3.60 -13.53 4.70
N LYS A 295 -4.80 -13.19 5.13
CA LYS A 295 -5.90 -14.17 5.30
C LYS A 295 -6.72 -14.36 4.02
N TRP A 296 -6.08 -14.20 2.86
CA TRP A 296 -6.72 -14.32 1.54
C TRP A 296 -5.76 -14.92 0.52
N PRO A 297 -6.29 -15.56 -0.54
CA PRO A 297 -5.47 -16.17 -1.58
C PRO A 297 -4.79 -15.13 -2.46
N PHE A 298 -3.63 -15.51 -3.00
CA PHE A 298 -2.91 -14.77 -4.03
C PHE A 298 -3.06 -15.47 -5.38
N PRO A 299 -3.11 -14.72 -6.51
CA PRO A 299 -3.26 -15.34 -7.81
C PRO A 299 -1.97 -16.06 -8.23
N VAL A 300 -2.13 -17.23 -8.83
CA VAL A 300 -1.01 -18.07 -9.28
C VAL A 300 -1.16 -18.48 -10.74
N ARG A 301 -0.03 -18.64 -11.44
CA ARG A 301 0.03 -19.14 -12.82
C ARG A 301 1.24 -20.04 -12.98
N LEU A 302 1.05 -21.15 -13.74
CA LEU A 302 2.14 -22.05 -14.09
C LEU A 302 2.80 -21.62 -15.40
N HIS A 303 4.13 -21.58 -15.42
CA HIS A 303 4.94 -21.36 -16.61
C HIS A 303 5.89 -22.55 -16.84
N ARG A 304 5.95 -23.04 -18.08
CA ARG A 304 6.84 -24.14 -18.50
C ARG A 304 7.76 -23.68 -19.61
N ARG A 305 9.04 -24.00 -19.48
CA ARG A 305 10.06 -23.66 -20.47
C ARG A 305 9.86 -24.38 -21.79
N HIS A 306 9.60 -25.69 -21.73
CA HIS A 306 9.35 -26.52 -22.87
C HIS A 306 7.95 -27.09 -22.83
N SER A 307 7.29 -27.03 -23.95
CA SER A 307 6.14 -27.84 -24.23
C SER A 307 6.57 -29.32 -24.24
N THR A 308 6.16 -30.12 -23.23
CA THR A 308 6.31 -31.58 -23.32
C THR A 308 5.61 -32.09 -24.58
N ALA A 309 5.79 -33.35 -24.99
CA ALA A 309 5.23 -33.89 -26.24
C ALA A 309 3.73 -33.67 -26.44
N ASN A 310 2.98 -33.29 -25.38
CA ASN A 310 1.60 -32.80 -25.38
C ASN A 310 1.45 -31.31 -25.03
N GLY A 311 2.52 -30.59 -24.79
CA GLY A 311 2.73 -29.15 -24.88
C GLY A 311 1.93 -28.22 -24.01
N LYS A 312 0.86 -28.65 -23.38
CA LYS A 312 0.03 -27.83 -22.50
C LYS A 312 0.00 -28.45 -21.10
N ALA A 313 -0.01 -27.59 -20.08
CA ALA A 313 -0.36 -27.99 -18.73
C ALA A 313 -1.70 -28.75 -18.73
N SER A 314 -1.88 -29.69 -17.82
CA SER A 314 -3.15 -30.38 -17.64
C SER A 314 -4.29 -29.35 -17.49
N ALA A 315 -5.43 -29.65 -18.10
CA ALA A 315 -6.64 -28.88 -17.85
C ALA A 315 -7.27 -29.24 -16.47
N GLU A 316 -6.88 -30.38 -15.91
CA GLU A 316 -7.24 -30.79 -14.55
C GLU A 316 -6.38 -30.02 -13.55
N THR A 317 -7.02 -29.40 -12.56
CA THR A 317 -6.35 -28.70 -11.46
C THR A 317 -6.43 -29.49 -10.17
N ALA A 318 -5.45 -29.26 -9.29
CA ALA A 318 -5.43 -29.79 -7.94
C ALA A 318 -5.05 -28.66 -6.96
N SER A 319 -5.47 -28.81 -5.72
CA SER A 319 -5.17 -27.87 -4.65
C SER A 319 -3.84 -28.19 -3.99
N PHE A 320 -2.96 -27.18 -3.91
CA PHE A 320 -1.62 -27.32 -3.34
C PHE A 320 -1.39 -26.37 -2.17
N ARG A 321 -0.50 -26.76 -1.27
CA ARG A 321 0.16 -25.92 -0.26
C ARG A 321 1.57 -25.64 -0.72
N LEU A 322 2.05 -24.43 -0.47
CA LEU A 322 3.40 -23.99 -0.86
C LEU A 322 4.28 -23.93 0.38
N PHE A 323 5.51 -24.38 0.26
CA PHE A 323 6.54 -24.31 1.29
C PHE A 323 7.77 -23.61 0.72
N GLY A 324 8.34 -22.68 1.50
CA GLY A 324 9.59 -22.02 1.12
C GLY A 324 10.83 -22.87 1.37
N PRO A 325 12.01 -22.34 1.02
CA PRO A 325 13.25 -23.09 1.02
C PRO A 325 13.93 -23.19 2.38
N THR A 326 13.47 -22.45 3.41
CA THR A 326 14.15 -22.39 4.70
C THR A 326 13.86 -23.64 5.54
N CYS A 327 14.70 -23.91 6.53
CA CYS A 327 14.50 -25.04 7.43
C CYS A 327 13.47 -24.76 8.54
N ASP A 328 12.84 -23.58 8.56
CA ASP A 328 11.81 -23.24 9.53
C ASP A 328 10.44 -23.74 9.07
N SER A 329 9.72 -24.43 9.98
CA SER A 329 8.36 -24.91 9.71
C SER A 329 7.31 -23.79 9.49
N LEU A 330 7.63 -22.56 9.86
CA LEU A 330 6.80 -21.38 9.57
C LEU A 330 6.93 -20.87 8.12
N ASP A 331 7.90 -21.40 7.38
CA ASP A 331 8.08 -21.08 5.96
C ASP A 331 7.07 -21.83 5.09
N ALA A 332 5.80 -21.52 5.32
CA ALA A 332 4.65 -22.17 4.72
C ALA A 332 3.60 -21.16 4.28
N ILE A 333 3.06 -21.37 3.09
CA ILE A 333 1.96 -20.58 2.54
C ILE A 333 0.76 -21.54 2.41
N PRO A 334 -0.25 -21.43 3.29
CA PRO A 334 -1.23 -22.48 3.51
C PRO A 334 -2.15 -22.76 2.31
N GLY A 335 -2.44 -21.79 1.47
CA GLY A 335 -3.33 -21.98 0.31
C GLY A 335 -4.82 -22.12 0.69
N PRO A 336 -5.63 -22.87 -0.08
CA PRO A 336 -5.22 -23.69 -1.23
C PRO A 336 -4.84 -22.87 -2.46
N PHE A 337 -3.86 -23.38 -3.25
CA PHE A 337 -3.50 -22.84 -4.55
C PHE A 337 -3.90 -23.83 -5.63
N GLU A 338 -4.79 -23.40 -6.53
CA GLU A 338 -5.26 -24.23 -7.65
C GLU A 338 -4.26 -24.13 -8.81
N LEU A 339 -3.59 -25.24 -9.07
CA LEU A 339 -2.58 -25.35 -10.12
C LEU A 339 -2.81 -26.63 -10.94
N PRO A 340 -2.28 -26.75 -12.18
CA PRO A 340 -2.39 -27.97 -12.96
C PRO A 340 -1.91 -29.21 -12.19
N ALA A 341 -2.71 -30.29 -12.23
CA ALA A 341 -2.45 -31.51 -11.46
C ALA A 341 -1.16 -32.24 -11.89
N ASP A 342 -0.63 -31.93 -13.09
CA ASP A 342 0.61 -32.46 -13.66
C ASP A 342 1.85 -31.60 -13.35
N ILE A 343 1.76 -30.70 -12.34
CA ILE A 343 2.90 -29.88 -11.90
C ILE A 343 4.07 -30.77 -11.44
N ALA A 344 5.28 -30.38 -11.80
CA ALA A 344 6.47 -31.18 -11.58
C ALA A 344 7.66 -30.32 -11.13
N GLU A 345 8.71 -30.99 -10.63
CA GLU A 345 10.01 -30.38 -10.37
C GLU A 345 10.52 -29.64 -11.61
N GLY A 346 11.04 -28.41 -11.39
CA GLY A 346 11.53 -27.52 -12.44
C GLY A 346 10.48 -26.64 -13.10
N ASP A 347 9.20 -26.86 -12.84
CA ASP A 347 8.14 -25.93 -13.25
C ASP A 347 8.27 -24.58 -12.50
N ILE A 348 7.83 -23.50 -13.14
CA ILE A 348 7.88 -22.16 -12.58
C ILE A 348 6.47 -21.72 -12.23
N ILE A 349 6.26 -21.33 -10.98
CA ILE A 349 5.00 -20.71 -10.51
C ILE A 349 5.20 -19.20 -10.45
N GLU A 350 4.36 -18.45 -11.13
CA GLU A 350 4.21 -17.02 -10.93
C GLU A 350 3.16 -16.78 -9.83
N ILE A 351 3.53 -16.05 -8.79
CA ILE A 351 2.60 -15.60 -7.74
C ILE A 351 2.47 -14.09 -7.89
N GLY A 352 1.26 -13.61 -8.16
CA GLY A 352 0.96 -12.22 -8.45
C GLY A 352 0.58 -11.39 -7.23
N MET A 353 0.35 -10.08 -7.45
CA MET A 353 -0.12 -9.14 -6.44
C MET A 353 0.82 -8.97 -5.23
N LEU A 354 2.13 -9.16 -5.44
CA LEU A 354 3.16 -9.11 -4.40
C LEU A 354 3.92 -7.77 -4.34
N GLY A 355 3.50 -6.77 -5.10
CA GLY A 355 4.12 -5.46 -5.08
C GLY A 355 3.97 -4.70 -3.77
N ALA A 356 2.97 -5.04 -2.95
CA ALA A 356 2.84 -4.52 -1.59
C ALA A 356 3.32 -5.57 -0.58
N TYR A 357 4.24 -5.17 0.31
CA TYR A 357 4.74 -5.99 1.43
C TYR A 357 5.44 -7.30 1.04
N GLY A 358 5.66 -7.58 -0.24
CA GLY A 358 6.52 -8.67 -0.71
C GLY A 358 7.99 -8.32 -0.49
N THR A 359 8.55 -7.48 -1.35
CA THR A 359 9.95 -7.04 -1.26
C THR A 359 10.27 -6.31 0.05
N ALA A 360 9.34 -5.50 0.58
CA ALA A 360 9.54 -4.72 1.80
C ALA A 360 9.78 -5.57 3.06
N LEU A 361 9.26 -6.79 3.12
CA LEU A 361 9.35 -7.68 4.28
C LEU A 361 10.28 -8.88 4.05
N ALA A 362 10.90 -8.98 2.88
CA ALA A 362 11.83 -10.07 2.57
C ALA A 362 13.10 -10.00 3.44
N THR A 363 13.60 -11.18 3.80
CA THR A 363 14.80 -11.35 4.61
C THR A 363 15.86 -12.20 3.88
N ASN A 364 17.04 -12.31 4.48
CA ASN A 364 18.09 -13.22 4.01
C ASN A 364 18.24 -14.44 4.93
N PHE A 365 17.16 -14.87 5.58
CA PHE A 365 17.23 -16.01 6.49
C PHE A 365 17.70 -17.28 5.78
N ASN A 366 18.56 -18.07 6.41
CA ASN A 366 19.29 -19.24 5.87
C ASN A 366 20.10 -18.95 4.60
N GLY A 367 20.34 -17.69 4.22
CA GLY A 367 21.02 -17.32 2.98
C GLY A 367 20.10 -17.27 1.75
N PHE A 368 18.80 -17.54 1.91
CA PHE A 368 17.80 -17.35 0.86
C PHE A 368 17.33 -15.89 0.86
N GLY A 369 17.53 -15.17 -0.22
CA GLY A 369 17.16 -13.75 -0.30
C GLY A 369 17.62 -13.11 -1.60
N SER A 370 18.52 -13.81 -2.32
CA SER A 370 18.95 -13.37 -3.65
C SER A 370 17.79 -13.42 -4.63
N VAL A 371 17.57 -12.32 -5.36
CA VAL A 371 16.50 -12.20 -6.35
C VAL A 371 16.98 -11.35 -7.50
N GLU A 372 16.50 -11.67 -8.68
CA GLU A 372 16.67 -10.84 -9.87
C GLU A 372 15.40 -10.01 -10.12
N TYR A 373 15.55 -8.81 -10.66
CA TYR A 373 14.46 -7.96 -11.08
C TYR A 373 14.45 -7.82 -12.60
N VAL A 374 13.28 -8.05 -13.20
CA VAL A 374 13.02 -7.81 -14.62
C VAL A 374 11.77 -6.97 -14.76
N ALA A 375 11.66 -6.19 -15.84
CA ALA A 375 10.42 -5.53 -16.19
C ALA A 375 9.59 -6.44 -17.11
N VAL A 376 8.26 -6.42 -16.95
CA VAL A 376 7.31 -7.12 -17.84
C VAL A 376 6.18 -6.17 -18.23
N GLU A 377 5.64 -6.38 -19.44
CA GLU A 377 4.62 -5.50 -20.04
C GLU A 377 3.20 -6.07 -19.89
N ASP A 378 3.06 -7.34 -19.52
CA ASP A 378 1.76 -7.99 -19.36
C ASP A 378 0.99 -7.47 -18.15
N MET A 379 -0.34 -7.57 -18.20
CA MET A 379 -1.25 -7.12 -17.14
C MET A 379 -2.24 -8.23 -16.80
N PRO A 380 -1.77 -9.36 -16.23
CA PRO A 380 -2.57 -10.56 -16.10
C PRO A 380 -3.61 -10.55 -14.97
N TRP A 381 -3.50 -9.58 -14.04
CA TRP A 381 -4.32 -9.55 -12.83
C TRP A 381 -5.40 -8.46 -12.92
N PRO A 382 -6.58 -8.68 -12.30
CA PRO A 382 -7.60 -7.64 -12.17
C PRO A 382 -7.05 -6.36 -11.55
N SER A 383 -7.58 -5.21 -11.97
CA SER A 383 -7.15 -3.89 -11.49
C SER A 383 -8.33 -3.08 -10.96
N MET A 384 -8.08 -2.30 -9.91
CA MET A 384 -9.02 -1.29 -9.42
C MET A 384 -9.05 -0.03 -10.31
N PHE A 385 -8.09 0.13 -11.23
CA PHE A 385 -7.83 1.39 -11.94
C PHE A 385 -8.01 1.29 -13.46
N VAL A 386 -8.19 0.08 -13.98
CA VAL A 386 -8.34 -0.17 -15.42
C VAL A 386 -9.53 -1.09 -15.65
N ALA A 387 -10.47 -0.68 -16.48
CA ALA A 387 -11.58 -1.55 -16.90
C ALA A 387 -11.05 -2.79 -17.62
N GLN A 388 -11.50 -3.98 -17.23
CA GLN A 388 -11.16 -5.21 -17.94
C GLN A 388 -11.95 -5.30 -19.25
N PRO A 389 -11.31 -5.69 -20.39
CA PRO A 389 -11.98 -5.76 -21.68
C PRO A 389 -13.15 -6.77 -21.76
N ASP A 390 -13.20 -7.76 -20.85
CA ASP A 390 -14.12 -8.91 -20.93
C ASP A 390 -15.35 -8.84 -20.00
N GLN A 391 -15.64 -7.71 -19.33
CA GLN A 391 -16.86 -7.55 -18.56
C GLN A 391 -17.98 -6.78 -19.30
N ALA A 392 -17.86 -6.60 -20.61
CA ALA A 392 -18.81 -5.84 -21.44
C ALA A 392 -19.91 -6.70 -22.08
N GLU A 393 -20.23 -7.89 -21.58
CA GLU A 393 -21.40 -8.65 -22.05
C GLU A 393 -22.17 -9.24 -20.85
N ASP A 394 -23.16 -8.53 -20.35
CA ASP A 394 -24.50 -8.84 -19.93
C ASP A 394 -25.05 -7.86 -18.87
N THR A 395 -25.36 -6.66 -19.31
CA THR A 395 -26.47 -5.93 -18.68
C THR A 395 -27.01 -4.91 -19.66
N ASP A 396 -28.11 -5.28 -20.25
CA ASP A 396 -29.06 -4.36 -20.87
C ASP A 396 -29.72 -3.52 -19.78
N ALA A 397 -28.99 -2.51 -19.32
CA ALA A 397 -29.49 -1.47 -18.45
C ALA A 397 -28.88 -0.15 -18.91
N THR A 398 -29.71 0.62 -19.60
CA THR A 398 -29.44 1.99 -19.98
C THR A 398 -29.21 2.83 -18.73
N VAL A 399 -27.99 2.88 -18.23
CA VAL A 399 -27.55 3.82 -17.19
C VAL A 399 -27.16 5.09 -17.92
N ILE A 400 -28.05 6.08 -17.85
CA ILE A 400 -27.72 7.46 -18.24
C ILE A 400 -26.68 7.95 -17.22
N SER A 401 -25.41 7.89 -17.60
CA SER A 401 -24.31 8.53 -16.89
C SER A 401 -24.50 10.05 -16.99
N LEU A 402 -25.11 10.64 -15.99
CA LEU A 402 -24.98 12.07 -15.76
C LEU A 402 -23.53 12.34 -15.33
N ALA A 403 -22.69 12.66 -16.31
CA ALA A 403 -21.38 13.26 -16.04
C ALA A 403 -21.61 14.55 -15.24
N ARG A 404 -21.48 14.47 -13.91
CA ARG A 404 -21.36 15.66 -13.06
C ARG A 404 -20.06 16.35 -13.46
N ALA A 405 -20.19 17.50 -14.10
CA ALA A 405 -19.08 18.38 -14.37
C ALA A 405 -18.43 18.74 -13.00
N ARG A 406 -17.36 18.07 -12.66
CA ARG A 406 -16.57 18.36 -11.45
C ARG A 406 -16.05 19.79 -11.55
N ARG A 407 -16.59 20.69 -10.75
CA ARG A 407 -16.01 22.02 -10.55
C ARG A 407 -14.73 21.82 -9.73
N ARG A 408 -13.56 21.82 -10.39
CA ARG A 408 -12.28 22.01 -9.70
C ARG A 408 -12.38 23.34 -8.94
N ARG A 409 -12.40 23.30 -7.61
CA ARG A 409 -12.24 24.51 -6.80
C ARG A 409 -10.83 25.05 -7.07
N PRO A 410 -10.65 26.34 -7.40
CA PRO A 410 -9.32 26.91 -7.55
C PRO A 410 -8.61 26.84 -6.19
N LYS A 411 -7.36 26.28 -6.18
CA LYS A 411 -6.48 26.34 -5.00
C LYS A 411 -6.36 27.80 -4.58
N LEU A 412 -6.88 28.15 -3.40
CA LEU A 412 -6.64 29.44 -2.80
C LEU A 412 -5.14 29.58 -2.56
N ARG A 413 -4.48 30.39 -3.39
CA ARG A 413 -3.07 30.74 -3.18
C ARG A 413 -2.99 31.46 -1.84
N ARG A 414 -2.37 30.84 -0.82
CA ARG A 414 -1.94 31.53 0.39
C ARG A 414 -1.05 32.69 -0.05
N ARG A 415 -1.39 33.90 0.37
CA ARG A 415 -0.49 35.06 0.19
C ARG A 415 0.76 34.83 1.02
N ALA A 416 1.92 35.07 0.39
CA ALA A 416 3.24 35.06 1.00
C ALA A 416 3.36 36.04 2.17
#